data_23db81ceeb4c170eaf46499dd3c6e04f
#
_entry.id   23db81ceeb4c170eaf46499dd3c6e04f
#
_cell.length_a   1.000
_cell.length_b   1.000
_cell.length_c   1.000
_cell.angle_alpha   90.00
_cell.angle_beta   90.00
_cell.angle_gamma   90.00
#
_symmetry.space_group_name_H-M   'P 1'
#
loop_
_entity.id
_entity.type
_entity.pdbx_description
1 polymer ?
#
loop_
_entity_poly.entity_id
_entity_poly.type
_entity_poly.pdbx_seq_one_letter_code
_entity_poly.pdbx_strand_id
1 'polypeptide(L)'
;DRSRGLGDVYKRQRMPGGRVTKEKLKFLVDSIERYDVKRAHITTCQTVQFHDLDAKAVCDIMEQAMDAGIVTRGGGGDFPRNTMVSPLSGVEQGEYFDVLPYAEEAGDYLMGIIKTVKLPRKLKVGFSNSPANVTHATFRDLGFVAKEEGTFDVYSAGGLGNNYRMGVKVAENVKPEEVLYYVEAMVRTFTTYGNYESRAKSRTRYMQETLGVDGYRKAYQEKLAEVKAEYKDSLLIKLEGKVAENAINNMGNNSADDVEGKNTADMSENITESITKNVADNIVKTDENVVLETAESYPQKEAASERILPQKQQGLYAVAYHPIGGIVPVKKFGEIYNIIKDIEDAEVRIAPDET
;
A
#
# COMPACT_ATOMS: atom_id res chain seq x y z
N ASP A 1 19.42 -3.84 -10.08
CA ASP A 1 18.36 -3.13 -10.79
C ASP A 1 18.98 -2.30 -11.93
N ARG A 2 18.34 -2.22 -13.06
CA ARG A 2 18.91 -1.53 -14.21
C ARG A 2 18.97 -0.02 -13.94
N SER A 3 20.14 0.49 -13.52
CA SER A 3 20.43 1.91 -13.65
C SER A 3 20.45 2.25 -15.15
N ARG A 4 19.60 3.15 -15.58
CA ARG A 4 19.68 3.72 -16.93
C ARG A 4 20.75 4.81 -16.92
N GLY A 5 22.03 4.39 -16.98
CA GLY A 5 23.17 5.29 -16.96
C GLY A 5 23.69 5.63 -15.56
N LEU A 6 24.91 6.12 -15.46
CA LEU A 6 25.65 6.43 -14.23
C LEU A 6 25.06 7.59 -13.38
N GLY A 7 23.92 8.17 -13.75
CA GLY A 7 23.35 9.34 -13.11
C GLY A 7 21.98 9.14 -12.44
N ASP A 8 21.37 7.95 -12.46
CA ASP A 8 20.01 7.75 -11.94
C ASP A 8 19.96 6.56 -10.97
N VAL A 9 20.72 6.64 -9.89
CA VAL A 9 20.66 5.66 -8.81
C VAL A 9 19.51 6.03 -7.90
N TYR A 10 18.53 5.12 -7.74
CA TYR A 10 17.43 5.31 -6.85
C TYR A 10 17.32 4.19 -5.82
N LYS A 11 16.84 4.51 -4.65
CA LYS A 11 16.55 3.56 -3.60
C LYS A 11 15.06 3.53 -3.28
N ARG A 12 14.51 2.32 -3.18
CA ARG A 12 13.11 2.09 -2.92
C ARG A 12 12.90 1.50 -1.52
N GLN A 13 12.09 2.17 -0.72
CA GLN A 13 11.69 1.76 0.63
C GLN A 13 10.33 1.08 0.53
N ARG A 14 10.22 -0.16 1.03
CA ARG A 14 8.95 -0.89 1.08
C ARG A 14 8.11 -0.40 2.25
N MET A 15 6.84 -0.21 1.97
CA MET A 15 5.81 0.16 2.95
C MET A 15 4.67 -0.85 2.78
N PRO A 16 4.69 -2.00 3.49
CA PRO A 16 3.63 -3.00 3.38
C PRO A 16 2.26 -2.34 3.59
N GLY A 17 1.31 -2.65 2.71
CA GLY A 17 0.00 -1.99 2.71
C GLY A 17 0.01 -0.48 2.50
N GLY A 18 1.13 0.12 2.08
CA GLY A 18 1.28 1.56 1.98
C GLY A 18 1.43 2.29 3.32
N ARG A 19 1.50 1.55 4.44
CA ARG A 19 1.52 2.12 5.79
C ARG A 19 2.87 2.73 6.13
N VAL A 20 2.87 4.03 6.44
CA VAL A 20 4.04 4.82 6.87
C VAL A 20 3.76 5.33 8.28
N THR A 21 4.29 4.63 9.29
CA THR A 21 4.20 5.08 10.68
C THR A 21 5.00 6.37 10.90
N LYS A 22 4.81 7.03 12.02
CA LYS A 22 5.55 8.25 12.38
C LYS A 22 7.07 8.02 12.38
N GLU A 23 7.52 6.86 12.88
CA GLU A 23 8.92 6.46 12.92
C GLU A 23 9.48 6.29 11.50
N LYS A 24 8.74 5.61 10.62
CA LYS A 24 9.12 5.47 9.22
C LYS A 24 9.14 6.81 8.49
N LEU A 25 8.16 7.68 8.76
CA LEU A 25 8.12 9.02 8.19
C LEU A 25 9.30 9.87 8.69
N LYS A 26 9.60 9.79 9.99
CA LYS A 26 10.79 10.46 10.57
C LYS A 26 12.07 10.00 9.89
N PHE A 27 12.25 8.69 9.70
CA PHE A 27 13.39 8.14 8.97
C PHE A 27 13.49 8.70 7.54
N LEU A 28 12.36 8.83 6.83
CA LEU A 28 12.34 9.42 5.49
C LEU A 28 12.78 10.88 5.52
N VAL A 29 12.28 11.67 6.47
CA VAL A 29 12.66 13.09 6.66
C VAL A 29 14.15 13.21 6.96
N ASP A 30 14.66 12.47 7.93
CA ASP A 30 16.09 12.51 8.32
C ASP A 30 17.00 12.09 7.17
N SER A 31 16.57 11.10 6.37
CA SER A 31 17.31 10.67 5.18
C SER A 31 17.34 11.75 4.09
N ILE A 32 16.20 12.43 3.86
CA ILE A 32 16.09 13.53 2.91
C ILE A 32 17.07 14.66 3.28
N GLU A 33 17.09 15.06 4.55
CA GLU A 33 17.94 16.14 5.06
C GLU A 33 19.43 15.75 5.02
N ARG A 34 19.75 14.56 5.55
CA ARG A 34 21.14 14.10 5.69
C ARG A 34 21.85 13.89 4.35
N TYR A 35 21.14 13.35 3.36
CA TYR A 35 21.71 13.00 2.06
C TYR A 35 21.32 13.98 0.95
N ASP A 36 20.75 15.12 1.31
CA ASP A 36 20.32 16.18 0.37
C ASP A 36 19.51 15.62 -0.81
N VAL A 37 18.54 14.73 -0.50
CA VAL A 37 17.69 14.11 -1.51
C VAL A 37 16.92 15.18 -2.27
N LYS A 38 17.07 15.24 -3.58
CA LYS A 38 16.44 16.27 -4.41
C LYS A 38 15.06 15.87 -4.89
N ARG A 39 14.82 14.56 -5.05
CA ARG A 39 13.59 14.04 -5.63
C ARG A 39 13.13 12.78 -4.92
N ALA A 40 11.89 12.81 -4.45
CA ALA A 40 11.18 11.67 -3.90
C ALA A 40 9.95 11.35 -4.73
N HIS A 41 9.63 10.06 -4.86
CA HIS A 41 8.51 9.56 -5.64
C HIS A 41 7.78 8.46 -4.87
N ILE A 42 6.47 8.60 -4.70
CA ILE A 42 5.60 7.52 -4.27
C ILE A 42 5.16 6.72 -5.50
N THR A 43 4.97 5.42 -5.35
CA THR A 43 4.75 4.55 -6.50
C THR A 43 3.41 3.83 -6.43
N THR A 44 2.87 3.43 -7.58
CA THR A 44 1.67 2.58 -7.69
C THR A 44 1.75 1.23 -6.94
N CYS A 45 2.92 0.89 -6.40
CA CYS A 45 3.08 -0.26 -5.49
C CYS A 45 3.21 0.19 -4.03
N GLN A 46 2.78 1.41 -3.71
CA GLN A 46 2.79 1.97 -2.37
C GLN A 46 4.18 1.90 -1.71
N THR A 47 5.20 2.37 -2.43
CA THR A 47 6.58 2.46 -1.94
C THR A 47 7.12 3.86 -2.16
N VAL A 48 8.03 4.30 -1.32
CA VAL A 48 8.78 5.55 -1.51
C VAL A 48 10.06 5.28 -2.30
N GLN A 49 10.41 6.15 -3.22
CA GLN A 49 11.69 6.14 -3.93
C GLN A 49 12.42 7.46 -3.72
N PHE A 50 13.68 7.38 -3.34
CA PHE A 50 14.62 8.49 -3.42
C PHE A 50 15.46 8.35 -4.68
N HIS A 51 15.59 9.42 -5.42
CA HIS A 51 16.33 9.47 -6.68
C HIS A 51 17.61 10.29 -6.55
N ASP A 52 18.46 10.17 -7.55
CA ASP A 52 19.66 10.97 -7.70
C ASP A 52 20.65 10.84 -6.53
N LEU A 53 20.71 9.64 -5.93
CA LEU A 53 21.58 9.32 -4.81
C LEU A 53 22.97 8.87 -5.29
N ASP A 54 24.00 9.20 -4.55
CA ASP A 54 25.31 8.57 -4.72
C ASP A 54 25.37 7.18 -4.08
N ALA A 55 26.43 6.42 -4.39
CA ALA A 55 26.56 5.05 -3.91
C ALA A 55 26.69 4.97 -2.37
N LYS A 56 27.34 5.97 -1.77
CA LYS A 56 27.52 6.03 -0.31
C LYS A 56 26.16 6.26 0.35
N ALA A 57 25.39 7.26 -0.08
CA ALA A 57 24.06 7.53 0.45
C ALA A 57 23.14 6.31 0.33
N VAL A 58 23.19 5.57 -0.79
CA VAL A 58 22.42 4.33 -0.96
C VAL A 58 22.77 3.30 0.10
N CYS A 59 24.05 3.06 0.37
CA CYS A 59 24.50 2.09 1.38
C CYS A 59 24.08 2.51 2.79
N ASP A 60 24.32 3.77 3.12
CA ASP A 60 24.00 4.33 4.45
C ASP A 60 22.47 4.30 4.71
N ILE A 61 21.65 4.68 3.71
CA ILE A 61 20.19 4.61 3.80
C ILE A 61 19.71 3.15 3.96
N MET A 62 20.37 2.20 3.27
CA MET A 62 20.01 0.77 3.40
C MET A 62 20.27 0.24 4.80
N GLU A 63 21.37 0.60 5.40
CA GLU A 63 21.75 0.20 6.76
C GLU A 63 20.78 0.79 7.79
N GLN A 64 20.60 2.12 7.76
CA GLN A 64 19.73 2.82 8.69
C GLN A 64 18.23 2.48 8.52
N ALA A 65 17.80 2.12 7.31
CA ALA A 65 16.42 1.69 7.06
C ALA A 65 16.07 0.41 7.84
N MET A 66 17.04 -0.48 8.04
CA MET A 66 16.82 -1.72 8.82
C MET A 66 16.50 -1.40 10.27
N ASP A 67 17.18 -0.43 10.86
CA ASP A 67 16.93 0.01 12.24
C ASP A 67 15.53 0.65 12.38
N ALA A 68 15.05 1.32 11.33
CA ALA A 68 13.70 1.88 11.27
C ALA A 68 12.62 0.85 10.84
N GLY A 69 12.94 -0.44 10.75
CA GLY A 69 12.02 -1.49 10.31
C GLY A 69 11.58 -1.36 8.84
N ILE A 70 12.39 -0.67 8.02
CA ILE A 70 12.09 -0.46 6.59
C ILE A 70 12.94 -1.40 5.74
N VAL A 71 12.26 -2.26 4.99
CA VAL A 71 12.92 -3.15 4.05
C VAL A 71 13.14 -2.45 2.72
N THR A 72 14.37 -2.44 2.24
CA THR A 72 14.73 -1.85 0.95
C THR A 72 14.94 -2.89 -0.15
N ARG A 73 14.85 -4.19 0.16
CA ARG A 73 15.02 -5.31 -0.76
C ARG A 73 13.74 -5.59 -1.56
N GLY A 74 13.86 -6.12 -2.78
CA GLY A 74 12.74 -6.54 -3.61
C GLY A 74 11.91 -5.38 -4.20
N GLY A 75 12.33 -4.14 -4.03
CA GLY A 75 11.70 -2.98 -4.66
C GLY A 75 11.85 -2.97 -6.19
N GLY A 76 12.90 -3.61 -6.73
CA GLY A 76 13.22 -3.77 -8.16
C GLY A 76 13.29 -5.23 -8.59
N GLY A 77 13.75 -5.48 -9.83
CA GLY A 77 14.05 -6.84 -10.34
C GLY A 77 12.85 -7.79 -10.44
N ASP A 78 13.14 -9.07 -10.47
CA ASP A 78 12.17 -10.15 -10.64
C ASP A 78 11.85 -10.81 -9.28
N PHE A 79 11.39 -10.00 -8.34
CA PHE A 79 11.07 -10.35 -6.98
C PHE A 79 9.60 -10.07 -6.64
N PRO A 80 9.09 -10.65 -5.56
CA PRO A 80 7.84 -10.21 -4.96
C PRO A 80 7.91 -8.72 -4.62
N ARG A 81 6.91 -7.97 -5.07
CA ARG A 81 6.80 -6.52 -4.81
C ARG A 81 6.14 -6.28 -3.46
N ASN A 82 6.05 -5.00 -3.09
CA ASN A 82 5.26 -4.59 -1.95
C ASN A 82 3.81 -5.08 -2.11
N THR A 83 3.20 -5.55 -1.04
CA THR A 83 1.76 -5.85 -0.98
C THR A 83 0.97 -4.55 -0.98
N MET A 84 -0.12 -4.52 -1.72
CA MET A 84 -0.92 -3.31 -1.91
C MET A 84 -2.27 -3.47 -1.24
N VAL A 85 -2.74 -2.39 -0.62
CA VAL A 85 -4.02 -2.33 0.10
C VAL A 85 -4.72 -1.02 -0.24
N SER A 86 -6.05 -0.96 -0.12
CA SER A 86 -6.76 0.32 -0.06
C SER A 86 -6.16 1.19 1.05
N PRO A 87 -5.81 2.45 0.78
CA PRO A 87 -5.21 3.32 1.78
C PRO A 87 -6.14 3.56 2.98
N LEU A 88 -7.44 3.43 2.78
CA LEU A 88 -8.44 3.62 3.82
C LEU A 88 -8.88 2.31 4.51
N SER A 89 -8.21 1.17 4.24
CA SER A 89 -8.55 -0.08 4.93
C SER A 89 -8.43 0.06 6.45
N GLY A 90 -9.46 -0.36 7.15
CA GLY A 90 -9.63 -0.19 8.59
C GLY A 90 -10.35 1.09 9.01
N VAL A 91 -10.52 2.06 8.08
CA VAL A 91 -11.16 3.35 8.38
C VAL A 91 -12.19 3.78 7.32
N GLU A 92 -12.32 3.08 6.20
CA GLU A 92 -13.20 3.44 5.10
C GLU A 92 -14.67 3.21 5.47
N GLN A 93 -15.53 4.21 5.20
CA GLN A 93 -16.97 4.02 5.32
C GLN A 93 -17.45 3.03 4.26
N GLY A 94 -18.21 2.02 4.68
CA GLY A 94 -18.76 1.00 3.78
C GLY A 94 -17.74 -0.04 3.32
N GLU A 95 -16.55 -0.12 3.93
CA GLU A 95 -15.68 -1.28 3.72
C GLU A 95 -16.31 -2.54 4.29
N TYR A 96 -16.01 -3.69 3.71
CA TYR A 96 -16.47 -4.96 4.24
C TYR A 96 -15.72 -5.35 5.52
N PHE A 97 -14.39 -5.25 5.50
CA PHE A 97 -13.55 -5.42 6.69
C PHE A 97 -12.13 -4.89 6.43
N ASP A 98 -11.36 -4.71 7.51
CA ASP A 98 -9.95 -4.30 7.41
C ASP A 98 -9.09 -5.44 6.86
N VAL A 99 -8.52 -5.21 5.68
CA VAL A 99 -7.65 -6.18 5.00
C VAL A 99 -6.16 -5.91 5.18
N LEU A 100 -5.80 -4.81 5.84
CA LEU A 100 -4.40 -4.41 6.04
C LEU A 100 -3.58 -5.47 6.80
N PRO A 101 -4.05 -6.05 7.92
CA PRO A 101 -3.27 -7.04 8.66
C PRO A 101 -2.89 -8.25 7.80
N TYR A 102 -3.79 -8.72 6.95
CA TYR A 102 -3.55 -9.85 6.06
C TYR A 102 -2.58 -9.52 4.93
N ALA A 103 -2.58 -8.28 4.47
CA ALA A 103 -1.62 -7.82 3.47
C ALA A 103 -0.22 -7.63 4.06
N GLU A 104 -0.10 -7.20 5.31
CA GLU A 104 1.17 -7.12 6.04
C GLU A 104 1.75 -8.53 6.22
N GLU A 105 0.97 -9.51 6.70
CA GLU A 105 1.40 -10.91 6.84
C GLU A 105 1.82 -11.52 5.49
N ALA A 106 1.08 -11.27 4.41
CA ALA A 106 1.46 -11.69 3.07
C ALA A 106 2.77 -11.04 2.60
N GLY A 107 2.99 -9.78 2.97
CA GLY A 107 4.22 -9.05 2.70
C GLY A 107 5.42 -9.65 3.43
N ASP A 108 5.26 -9.98 4.70
CA ASP A 108 6.29 -10.59 5.54
C ASP A 108 6.63 -12.00 5.07
N TYR A 109 5.62 -12.80 4.75
CA TYR A 109 5.81 -14.12 4.15
C TYR A 109 6.65 -14.05 2.86
N LEU A 110 6.27 -13.19 1.93
CA LEU A 110 6.99 -12.99 0.67
C LEU A 110 8.41 -12.47 0.88
N MET A 111 8.66 -11.69 1.94
CA MET A 111 9.99 -11.26 2.32
C MET A 111 10.82 -12.41 2.92
N GLY A 112 10.20 -13.31 3.66
CA GLY A 112 10.86 -14.50 4.20
C GLY A 112 11.47 -15.38 3.10
N ILE A 113 10.75 -15.56 2.00
CA ILE A 113 11.19 -16.41 0.87
C ILE A 113 11.99 -15.67 -0.21
N ILE A 114 12.17 -14.34 -0.11
CA ILE A 114 12.75 -13.52 -1.19
C ILE A 114 14.19 -13.92 -1.59
N LYS A 115 14.93 -14.57 -0.68
CA LYS A 115 16.30 -14.99 -0.94
C LYS A 115 16.38 -16.31 -1.72
N THR A 116 15.36 -17.13 -1.61
CA THR A 116 15.32 -18.51 -2.15
C THR A 116 14.46 -18.62 -3.39
N VAL A 117 13.43 -17.77 -3.51
CA VAL A 117 12.53 -17.80 -4.66
C VAL A 117 13.18 -17.18 -5.89
N LYS A 118 13.05 -17.90 -7.02
CA LYS A 118 13.48 -17.37 -8.34
C LYS A 118 12.26 -17.26 -9.24
N LEU A 119 11.73 -16.05 -9.34
CA LEU A 119 10.56 -15.77 -10.17
C LEU A 119 10.94 -15.43 -11.61
N PRO A 120 10.11 -15.81 -12.62
CA PRO A 120 10.31 -15.39 -14.00
C PRO A 120 10.24 -13.87 -14.15
N ARG A 121 9.41 -13.19 -13.32
CA ARG A 121 9.18 -11.75 -13.31
C ARG A 121 8.69 -11.30 -11.95
N LYS A 122 8.56 -9.97 -11.77
CA LYS A 122 7.96 -9.37 -10.56
C LYS A 122 6.56 -9.92 -10.28
N LEU A 123 6.27 -10.20 -9.03
CA LEU A 123 4.97 -10.63 -8.51
C LEU A 123 4.35 -9.48 -7.71
N LYS A 124 3.11 -9.12 -8.01
CA LYS A 124 2.33 -8.06 -7.34
C LYS A 124 1.10 -8.67 -6.69
N VAL A 125 0.96 -8.48 -5.39
CA VAL A 125 -0.20 -8.90 -4.61
C VAL A 125 -0.99 -7.67 -4.16
N GLY A 126 -2.31 -7.72 -4.29
CA GLY A 126 -3.19 -6.61 -3.91
C GLY A 126 -4.44 -7.09 -3.19
N PHE A 127 -4.85 -6.31 -2.19
CA PHE A 127 -6.02 -6.54 -1.36
C PHE A 127 -7.00 -5.40 -1.52
N SER A 128 -8.26 -5.70 -1.78
CA SER A 128 -9.36 -4.75 -1.80
C SER A 128 -10.27 -5.02 -0.61
N ASN A 129 -10.60 -3.96 0.14
CA ASN A 129 -11.45 -4.00 1.33
C ASN A 129 -12.93 -3.69 1.04
N SER A 130 -13.21 -3.20 -0.15
CA SER A 130 -14.53 -2.67 -0.52
C SER A 130 -14.84 -2.93 -1.99
N PRO A 131 -16.11 -2.74 -2.44
CA PRO A 131 -16.50 -2.84 -3.85
C PRO A 131 -15.77 -1.88 -4.78
N ALA A 132 -15.22 -0.78 -4.26
CA ALA A 132 -14.46 0.20 -5.04
C ALA A 132 -13.21 -0.38 -5.70
N ASN A 133 -12.66 -1.47 -5.13
CA ASN A 133 -11.50 -2.20 -5.66
C ASN A 133 -10.33 -1.27 -6.06
N VAL A 134 -10.01 -0.31 -5.18
CA VAL A 134 -9.01 0.75 -5.42
C VAL A 134 -7.64 0.18 -5.81
N THR A 135 -7.27 -0.97 -5.26
CA THR A 135 -6.02 -1.65 -5.60
C THR A 135 -6.05 -2.34 -6.97
N HIS A 136 -7.21 -2.39 -7.63
CA HIS A 136 -7.43 -3.21 -8.82
C HIS A 136 -7.04 -4.69 -8.60
N ALA A 137 -7.42 -5.26 -7.45
CA ALA A 137 -7.07 -6.62 -7.05
C ALA A 137 -7.43 -7.66 -8.14
N THR A 138 -8.55 -7.47 -8.83
CA THR A 138 -8.98 -8.32 -9.96
C THR A 138 -8.02 -8.31 -11.18
N PHE A 139 -7.07 -7.37 -11.24
CA PHE A 139 -6.07 -7.23 -12.30
C PHE A 139 -4.63 -7.38 -11.80
N ARG A 140 -4.42 -7.88 -10.57
CA ARG A 140 -3.07 -8.14 -10.05
C ARG A 140 -2.59 -9.54 -10.43
N ASP A 141 -1.30 -9.79 -10.22
CA ASP A 141 -0.72 -11.12 -10.37
C ASP A 141 -1.39 -12.10 -9.40
N LEU A 142 -1.71 -11.62 -8.18
CA LEU A 142 -2.60 -12.23 -7.20
C LEU A 142 -3.41 -11.13 -6.53
N GLY A 143 -4.72 -11.30 -6.43
CA GLY A 143 -5.62 -10.33 -5.84
C GLY A 143 -6.65 -10.96 -4.92
N PHE A 144 -6.85 -10.34 -3.78
CA PHE A 144 -7.86 -10.69 -2.78
C PHE A 144 -8.91 -9.58 -2.75
N VAL A 145 -10.14 -9.93 -3.03
CA VAL A 145 -11.28 -9.01 -3.02
C VAL A 145 -12.17 -9.37 -1.86
N ALA A 146 -12.24 -8.49 -0.87
CA ALA A 146 -13.09 -8.67 0.29
C ALA A 146 -14.56 -8.75 -0.10
N LYS A 147 -15.32 -9.51 0.67
CA LYS A 147 -16.76 -9.71 0.56
C LYS A 147 -17.45 -9.36 1.88
N GLU A 148 -18.72 -9.05 1.80
CA GLU A 148 -19.56 -8.66 2.94
C GLU A 148 -19.58 -9.72 4.04
N GLU A 149 -19.48 -11.00 3.67
CA GLU A 149 -19.47 -12.15 4.60
C GLU A 149 -18.13 -12.31 5.35
N GLY A 150 -17.19 -11.35 5.23
CA GLY A 150 -15.89 -11.41 5.90
C GLY A 150 -14.92 -12.40 5.26
N THR A 151 -15.08 -12.70 3.98
CA THR A 151 -14.25 -13.62 3.20
C THR A 151 -13.62 -12.91 2.01
N PHE A 152 -12.76 -13.61 1.27
CA PHE A 152 -12.18 -13.13 0.02
C PHE A 152 -12.62 -13.96 -1.18
N ASP A 153 -12.85 -13.29 -2.32
CA ASP A 153 -12.69 -13.88 -3.64
C ASP A 153 -11.24 -13.71 -4.09
N VAL A 154 -10.64 -14.74 -4.67
CA VAL A 154 -9.23 -14.73 -5.07
C VAL A 154 -9.10 -14.77 -6.58
N TYR A 155 -8.38 -13.79 -7.12
CA TYR A 155 -8.08 -13.65 -8.54
C TYR A 155 -6.58 -13.81 -8.77
N SER A 156 -6.19 -14.48 -9.84
CA SER A 156 -4.79 -14.77 -10.12
C SER A 156 -4.45 -14.62 -11.60
N ALA A 157 -3.18 -14.35 -11.90
CA ALA A 157 -2.64 -14.14 -13.25
C ALA A 157 -3.27 -12.98 -14.03
N GLY A 158 -3.67 -11.91 -13.34
CA GLY A 158 -4.09 -10.65 -13.96
C GLY A 158 -2.92 -9.73 -14.31
N GLY A 159 -3.24 -8.61 -14.94
CA GLY A 159 -2.26 -7.55 -15.19
C GLY A 159 -2.80 -6.39 -15.98
N LEU A 160 -2.45 -5.18 -15.54
CA LEU A 160 -2.61 -3.93 -16.28
C LEU A 160 -1.32 -3.62 -17.07
N GLY A 161 -1.43 -2.89 -18.11
CA GLY A 161 -0.34 -2.52 -19.02
C GLY A 161 -0.60 -3.04 -20.42
N ASN A 162 0.40 -3.00 -21.31
CA ASN A 162 0.25 -3.52 -22.65
C ASN A 162 -0.26 -4.97 -22.60
N ASN A 163 -1.30 -5.30 -23.34
CA ASN A 163 -1.97 -6.60 -23.32
C ASN A 163 -2.55 -6.91 -21.91
N TYR A 164 -3.43 -6.03 -21.44
CA TYR A 164 -4.11 -6.18 -20.14
C TYR A 164 -5.00 -7.43 -20.11
N ARG A 165 -5.09 -8.06 -18.93
CA ARG A 165 -5.99 -9.19 -18.68
C ARG A 165 -6.53 -9.12 -17.25
N MET A 166 -7.80 -9.43 -17.13
CA MET A 166 -8.41 -9.70 -15.82
C MET A 166 -7.83 -11.01 -15.26
N GLY A 167 -7.67 -11.08 -13.96
CA GLY A 167 -7.28 -12.30 -13.27
C GLY A 167 -8.34 -13.40 -13.41
N VAL A 168 -7.89 -14.62 -13.44
CA VAL A 168 -8.78 -15.79 -13.33
C VAL A 168 -9.23 -15.90 -11.88
N LYS A 169 -10.55 -15.97 -11.64
CA LYS A 169 -11.06 -16.30 -10.31
C LYS A 169 -10.69 -17.75 -9.99
N VAL A 170 -9.80 -17.94 -9.01
CA VAL A 170 -9.26 -19.24 -8.60
C VAL A 170 -9.91 -19.77 -7.32
N ALA A 171 -10.52 -18.92 -6.52
CA ALA A 171 -11.27 -19.34 -5.33
C ALA A 171 -12.32 -18.28 -4.94
N GLU A 172 -13.32 -18.73 -4.18
CA GLU A 172 -14.38 -17.93 -3.60
C GLU A 172 -14.52 -18.25 -2.11
N ASN A 173 -15.02 -17.27 -1.33
CA ASN A 173 -15.33 -17.43 0.10
C ASN A 173 -14.12 -17.93 0.93
N VAL A 174 -12.92 -17.45 0.56
CA VAL A 174 -11.69 -17.80 1.27
C VAL A 174 -11.65 -17.04 2.60
N LYS A 175 -11.41 -17.79 3.68
CA LYS A 175 -11.25 -17.18 5.00
C LYS A 175 -9.96 -16.36 5.06
N PRO A 176 -9.98 -15.20 5.72
CA PRO A 176 -8.81 -14.32 5.77
C PRO A 176 -7.56 -14.98 6.35
N GLU A 177 -7.71 -15.87 7.32
CA GLU A 177 -6.59 -16.62 7.90
C GLU A 177 -5.92 -17.58 6.90
N GLU A 178 -6.57 -17.95 5.81
CA GLU A 178 -6.04 -18.84 4.79
C GLU A 178 -5.21 -18.14 3.69
N VAL A 179 -5.09 -16.81 3.70
CA VAL A 179 -4.45 -16.00 2.65
C VAL A 179 -3.07 -16.51 2.26
N LEU A 180 -2.23 -16.95 3.21
CA LEU A 180 -0.86 -17.38 2.91
C LEU A 180 -0.78 -18.68 2.07
N TYR A 181 -1.76 -19.56 2.16
CA TYR A 181 -1.81 -20.73 1.27
C TYR A 181 -1.97 -20.32 -0.20
N TYR A 182 -2.79 -19.32 -0.46
CA TYR A 182 -3.00 -18.78 -1.82
C TYR A 182 -1.79 -17.99 -2.31
N VAL A 183 -1.09 -17.28 -1.41
CA VAL A 183 0.16 -16.60 -1.75
C VAL A 183 1.23 -17.59 -2.16
N GLU A 184 1.44 -18.66 -1.38
CA GLU A 184 2.41 -19.71 -1.71
C GLU A 184 2.01 -20.50 -2.96
N ALA A 185 0.72 -20.85 -3.11
CA ALA A 185 0.22 -21.49 -4.32
C ALA A 185 0.49 -20.65 -5.58
N MET A 186 0.35 -19.33 -5.49
CA MET A 186 0.71 -18.40 -6.57
C MET A 186 2.19 -18.43 -6.88
N VAL A 187 3.04 -18.41 -5.86
CA VAL A 187 4.50 -18.51 -6.02
C VAL A 187 4.86 -19.79 -6.74
N ARG A 188 4.33 -20.94 -6.30
CA ARG A 188 4.58 -22.27 -6.93
C ARG A 188 4.03 -22.34 -8.35
N THR A 189 2.83 -21.82 -8.58
CA THR A 189 2.26 -21.79 -9.94
C THR A 189 3.13 -20.95 -10.86
N PHE A 190 3.57 -19.78 -10.42
CA PHE A 190 4.39 -18.89 -11.23
C PHE A 190 5.79 -19.44 -11.50
N THR A 191 6.42 -20.08 -10.52
CA THR A 191 7.73 -20.70 -10.69
C THR A 191 7.68 -21.94 -11.59
N THR A 192 6.57 -22.69 -11.58
CA THR A 192 6.38 -23.91 -12.39
C THR A 192 6.00 -23.60 -13.84
N TYR A 193 5.06 -22.68 -14.05
CA TYR A 193 4.44 -22.45 -15.38
C TYR A 193 4.82 -21.10 -16.01
N GLY A 194 5.53 -20.24 -15.30
CA GLY A 194 5.96 -18.95 -15.82
C GLY A 194 7.06 -19.05 -16.85
N ASN A 195 7.12 -18.09 -17.77
CA ASN A 195 8.10 -18.07 -18.85
C ASN A 195 9.40 -17.40 -18.42
N TYR A 196 10.48 -18.14 -18.36
CA TYR A 196 11.83 -17.66 -18.04
C TYR A 196 12.64 -17.23 -19.28
N GLU A 197 12.26 -17.69 -20.46
CA GLU A 197 13.01 -17.47 -21.69
C GLU A 197 12.72 -16.11 -22.33
N SER A 198 11.43 -15.76 -22.41
CA SER A 198 11.00 -14.52 -23.06
C SER A 198 10.61 -13.46 -22.04
N ARG A 199 11.45 -12.44 -21.87
CA ARG A 199 11.16 -11.31 -20.96
C ARG A 199 9.87 -10.58 -21.30
N ALA A 200 9.49 -10.50 -22.55
CA ALA A 200 8.25 -9.88 -23.00
C ALA A 200 7.01 -10.66 -22.54
N LYS A 201 7.12 -11.98 -22.39
CA LYS A 201 6.04 -12.90 -22.00
C LYS A 201 6.21 -13.49 -20.61
N SER A 202 7.08 -12.95 -19.77
CA SER A 202 7.38 -13.49 -18.44
C SER A 202 6.44 -13.03 -17.32
N ARG A 203 5.42 -12.17 -17.59
CA ARG A 203 4.43 -11.77 -16.61
C ARG A 203 3.37 -12.88 -16.41
N THR A 204 2.81 -12.94 -15.22
CA THR A 204 1.82 -13.96 -14.81
C THR A 204 0.65 -14.09 -15.76
N ARG A 205 0.13 -12.98 -16.32
CA ARG A 205 -0.99 -12.99 -17.27
C ARG A 205 -0.76 -13.82 -18.53
N TYR A 206 0.49 -14.05 -18.92
CA TYR A 206 0.81 -14.88 -20.08
C TYR A 206 0.63 -16.36 -19.82
N MET A 207 0.55 -16.81 -18.55
CA MET A 207 0.17 -18.19 -18.23
C MET A 207 -1.26 -18.49 -18.66
N GLN A 208 -2.16 -17.49 -18.71
CA GLN A 208 -3.49 -17.66 -19.30
C GLN A 208 -3.46 -17.92 -20.80
N GLU A 209 -2.45 -17.39 -21.52
CA GLU A 209 -2.27 -17.67 -22.95
C GLU A 209 -1.73 -19.10 -23.18
N THR A 210 -0.81 -19.52 -22.33
CA THR A 210 -0.14 -20.82 -22.46
C THR A 210 -1.03 -21.99 -22.06
N LEU A 211 -1.79 -21.84 -20.95
CA LEU A 211 -2.58 -22.91 -20.34
C LEU A 211 -4.08 -22.84 -20.68
N GLY A 212 -4.55 -21.69 -21.20
CA GLY A 212 -5.97 -21.37 -21.20
C GLY A 212 -6.49 -21.04 -19.79
N VAL A 213 -7.68 -20.45 -19.71
CA VAL A 213 -8.27 -20.03 -18.41
C VAL A 213 -8.52 -21.25 -17.50
N ASP A 214 -9.13 -22.31 -18.04
CA ASP A 214 -9.47 -23.50 -17.24
C ASP A 214 -8.23 -24.32 -16.89
N GLY A 215 -7.28 -24.44 -17.82
CA GLY A 215 -5.99 -25.08 -17.56
C GLY A 215 -5.19 -24.34 -16.47
N TYR A 216 -5.20 -23.02 -16.51
CA TYR A 216 -4.58 -22.20 -15.46
C TYR A 216 -5.26 -22.40 -14.10
N ARG A 217 -6.59 -22.38 -14.06
CA ARG A 217 -7.35 -22.60 -12.82
C ARG A 217 -7.03 -23.97 -12.23
N LYS A 218 -7.00 -25.01 -13.06
CA LYS A 218 -6.65 -26.37 -12.64
C LYS A 218 -5.22 -26.43 -12.08
N ALA A 219 -4.24 -25.87 -12.80
CA ALA A 219 -2.84 -25.82 -12.37
C ALA A 219 -2.66 -25.09 -11.03
N TYR A 220 -3.39 -23.98 -10.84
CA TYR A 220 -3.37 -23.24 -9.57
C TYR A 220 -3.96 -24.08 -8.43
N GLN A 221 -5.11 -24.76 -8.66
CA GLN A 221 -5.76 -25.61 -7.64
C GLN A 221 -4.90 -26.82 -7.26
N GLU A 222 -4.19 -27.41 -8.21
CA GLU A 222 -3.22 -28.47 -7.94
C GLU A 222 -2.11 -27.97 -7.00
N LYS A 223 -1.53 -26.79 -7.29
CA LYS A 223 -0.51 -26.18 -6.42
C LYS A 223 -1.07 -25.80 -5.05
N LEU A 224 -2.30 -25.31 -4.97
CA LEU A 224 -2.95 -25.01 -3.69
C LEU A 224 -3.15 -26.29 -2.85
N ALA A 225 -3.55 -27.39 -3.47
CA ALA A 225 -3.69 -28.66 -2.78
C ALA A 225 -2.35 -29.20 -2.25
N GLU A 226 -1.27 -29.10 -3.05
CA GLU A 226 0.09 -29.42 -2.63
C GLU A 226 0.50 -28.58 -1.40
N VAL A 227 0.28 -27.28 -1.45
CA VAL A 227 0.62 -26.34 -0.36
C VAL A 227 -0.16 -26.69 0.92
N LYS A 228 -1.48 -26.88 0.82
CA LYS A 228 -2.30 -27.23 1.99
C LYS A 228 -1.89 -28.58 2.61
N ALA A 229 -1.53 -29.55 1.79
CA ALA A 229 -1.06 -30.86 2.26
C ALA A 229 0.30 -30.79 2.98
N GLU A 230 1.22 -29.97 2.44
CA GLU A 230 2.58 -29.80 2.98
C GLU A 230 2.59 -28.98 4.26
N TYR A 231 1.97 -27.80 4.25
CA TYR A 231 2.04 -26.83 5.34
C TYR A 231 1.01 -27.07 6.44
N LYS A 232 -0.05 -27.85 6.19
CA LYS A 232 -1.17 -28.09 7.13
C LYS A 232 -1.60 -26.72 7.74
N ASP A 233 -1.59 -26.56 9.05
CA ASP A 233 -2.02 -25.34 9.72
C ASP A 233 -0.91 -24.29 9.91
N SER A 234 0.29 -24.56 9.41
CA SER A 234 1.44 -23.67 9.66
C SER A 234 1.42 -22.34 8.87
N LEU A 235 0.59 -22.24 7.83
CA LEU A 235 0.37 -21.00 7.09
C LEU A 235 -0.95 -20.30 7.45
N LEU A 236 -1.65 -20.73 8.50
CA LEU A 236 -2.79 -19.99 9.00
C LEU A 236 -2.31 -18.69 9.67
N ILE A 237 -2.87 -17.57 9.24
CA ILE A 237 -2.61 -16.27 9.86
C ILE A 237 -3.29 -16.25 11.23
N LYS A 238 -2.50 -16.00 12.27
CA LYS A 238 -2.95 -15.82 13.64
C LYS A 238 -2.74 -14.37 14.04
N LEU A 239 -3.81 -13.61 14.06
CA LEU A 239 -3.78 -12.20 14.44
C LEU A 239 -3.94 -12.00 15.98
N GLU A 240 -3.65 -13.03 16.78
CA GLU A 240 -3.71 -12.96 18.23
C GLU A 240 -2.82 -11.82 18.76
N GLY A 241 -3.44 -10.83 19.39
CA GLY A 241 -2.80 -9.63 19.93
C GLY A 241 -2.88 -8.38 19.04
N LYS A 242 -2.76 -8.50 17.73
CA LYS A 242 -2.78 -7.33 16.82
C LYS A 242 -4.20 -6.78 16.57
N VAL A 243 -5.20 -7.66 16.51
CA VAL A 243 -6.61 -7.26 16.36
C VAL A 243 -7.20 -6.83 17.71
N ALA A 244 -6.71 -7.42 18.81
CA ALA A 244 -7.16 -7.04 20.15
C ALA A 244 -6.75 -5.60 20.49
N GLU A 245 -5.56 -5.14 20.12
CA GLU A 245 -5.13 -3.74 20.30
C GLU A 245 -6.00 -2.78 19.47
N ASN A 246 -6.27 -3.11 18.22
CA ASN A 246 -7.14 -2.29 17.37
C ASN A 246 -8.63 -2.38 17.77
N ALA A 247 -9.09 -3.54 18.24
CA ALA A 247 -10.47 -3.72 18.72
C ALA A 247 -10.69 -3.09 20.12
N ILE A 248 -9.70 -3.14 21.01
CA ILE A 248 -9.76 -2.51 22.33
C ILE A 248 -9.75 -0.98 22.18
N ASN A 249 -8.95 -0.43 21.28
CA ASN A 249 -8.96 1.00 20.98
C ASN A 249 -10.29 1.45 20.32
N ASN A 250 -10.96 0.57 19.58
CA ASN A 250 -12.29 0.84 19.01
C ASN A 250 -13.45 0.60 19.99
N MET A 251 -13.30 -0.22 21.02
CA MET A 251 -14.30 -0.48 22.05
C MET A 251 -14.18 0.43 23.29
N GLY A 252 -13.01 1.02 23.52
CA GLY A 252 -12.75 1.91 24.65
C GLY A 252 -13.49 3.24 24.61
N ASN A 253 -14.11 3.59 23.48
CA ASN A 253 -14.88 4.84 23.34
C ASN A 253 -16.40 4.70 23.52
N ASN A 254 -16.92 3.56 23.93
CA ASN A 254 -18.35 3.34 24.13
C ASN A 254 -18.80 3.20 25.60
N SER A 255 -17.96 3.51 26.56
CA SER A 255 -18.38 3.66 27.96
C SER A 255 -18.23 5.11 28.39
N ALA A 256 -19.18 5.94 27.98
CA ALA A 256 -19.41 7.23 28.60
C ALA A 256 -20.29 6.99 29.80
N ASP A 257 -19.68 6.96 30.98
CA ASP A 257 -20.29 7.47 32.20
C ASP A 257 -19.17 7.96 33.13
N ASP A 258 -19.34 9.22 33.55
CA ASP A 258 -18.62 9.93 34.62
C ASP A 258 -17.18 10.46 34.30
N VAL A 259 -17.08 11.58 33.56
CA VAL A 259 -16.24 12.71 33.99
C VAL A 259 -16.87 14.04 33.53
N GLU A 260 -17.16 14.90 34.50
CA GLU A 260 -17.64 16.26 34.29
C GLU A 260 -16.68 17.14 33.46
N GLY A 261 -17.24 17.77 32.43
CA GLY A 261 -16.97 19.14 32.04
C GLY A 261 -15.58 19.52 31.58
N LYS A 262 -15.23 19.23 30.33
CA LYS A 262 -14.53 20.17 29.44
C LYS A 262 -14.92 19.88 27.99
N ASN A 263 -15.37 20.93 27.29
CA ASN A 263 -15.85 20.88 25.90
C ASN A 263 -14.79 20.30 24.93
N THR A 264 -14.92 19.04 24.59
CA THR A 264 -14.14 18.40 23.51
C THR A 264 -14.53 18.91 22.12
N ALA A 265 -15.68 19.54 21.98
CA ALA A 265 -16.16 20.15 20.74
C ALA A 265 -15.28 21.35 20.31
N ASP A 266 -14.87 22.20 21.24
CA ASP A 266 -14.00 23.36 20.96
C ASP A 266 -12.56 22.96 20.53
N MET A 267 -12.06 21.81 20.99
CA MET A 267 -10.74 21.34 20.57
C MET A 267 -10.76 20.72 19.15
N SER A 268 -11.84 20.04 18.79
CA SER A 268 -11.95 19.45 17.43
C SER A 268 -12.16 20.48 16.33
N GLU A 269 -12.93 21.55 16.61
CA GLU A 269 -13.11 22.67 15.67
C GLU A 269 -11.80 23.45 15.47
N ASN A 270 -11.05 23.73 16.53
CA ASN A 270 -9.76 24.42 16.44
C ASN A 270 -8.68 23.61 15.70
N ILE A 271 -8.65 22.28 15.87
CA ILE A 271 -7.72 21.40 15.14
C ILE A 271 -8.12 21.34 13.67
N THR A 272 -9.40 21.20 13.37
CA THR A 272 -9.93 21.15 12.00
C THR A 272 -9.69 22.49 11.28
N GLU A 273 -9.94 23.63 11.93
CA GLU A 273 -9.62 24.96 11.38
C GLU A 273 -8.11 25.16 11.17
N SER A 274 -7.28 24.73 12.12
CA SER A 274 -5.82 24.85 12.00
C SER A 274 -5.26 24.00 10.87
N ILE A 275 -5.74 22.75 10.70
CA ILE A 275 -5.33 21.87 9.61
C ILE A 275 -5.85 22.40 8.28
N THR A 276 -7.12 22.79 8.20
CA THR A 276 -7.74 23.30 6.98
C THR A 276 -7.07 24.60 6.55
N LYS A 277 -6.76 25.51 7.48
CA LYS A 277 -6.11 26.77 7.20
C LYS A 277 -4.64 26.61 6.78
N ASN A 278 -3.88 25.73 7.46
CA ASN A 278 -2.50 25.45 7.11
C ASN A 278 -2.37 24.71 5.77
N VAL A 279 -3.31 23.81 5.46
CA VAL A 279 -3.34 23.10 4.17
C VAL A 279 -3.76 24.05 3.04
N ALA A 280 -4.77 24.91 3.26
CA ALA A 280 -5.22 25.88 2.29
C ALA A 280 -4.16 26.97 2.02
N ASP A 281 -3.55 27.55 3.06
CA ASP A 281 -2.51 28.58 2.94
C ASP A 281 -1.23 28.06 2.26
N ASN A 282 -0.89 26.79 2.43
CA ASN A 282 0.27 26.18 1.75
C ASN A 282 -0.01 25.76 0.30
N ILE A 283 -1.27 25.50 -0.07
CA ILE A 283 -1.65 25.19 -1.47
C ILE A 283 -1.67 26.47 -2.30
N VAL A 284 -2.09 27.60 -1.73
CA VAL A 284 -2.19 28.90 -2.44
C VAL A 284 -0.81 29.53 -2.70
N LYS A 285 0.22 29.19 -1.94
CA LYS A 285 1.56 29.83 -2.09
C LYS A 285 2.48 29.17 -3.13
N THR A 286 2.08 28.11 -3.80
CA THR A 286 2.93 27.41 -4.77
C THR A 286 2.62 27.71 -6.25
N ASP A 287 1.60 28.55 -6.57
CA ASP A 287 1.15 28.78 -7.95
C ASP A 287 1.34 30.23 -8.46
N GLU A 288 2.31 30.98 -7.95
CA GLU A 288 2.60 32.34 -8.46
C GLU A 288 3.50 32.34 -9.71
N ASN A 289 3.32 31.47 -10.70
CA ASN A 289 3.89 31.69 -12.03
C ASN A 289 3.27 30.81 -13.14
N VAL A 290 1.97 30.76 -13.25
CA VAL A 290 1.32 30.43 -14.53
C VAL A 290 0.11 31.34 -14.73
N VAL A 291 0.33 32.37 -15.54
CA VAL A 291 -0.76 33.19 -16.08
C VAL A 291 -1.44 32.38 -17.17
N LEU A 292 -2.62 31.85 -16.89
CA LEU A 292 -3.62 31.51 -17.91
C LEU A 292 -4.89 32.27 -17.55
N GLU A 293 -5.18 33.24 -18.37
CA GLU A 293 -6.47 33.97 -18.36
C GLU A 293 -7.62 33.02 -18.64
N THR A 294 -8.73 33.27 -17.93
CA THR A 294 -10.06 32.70 -18.09
C THR A 294 -10.30 31.29 -17.57
N ALA A 295 -10.56 31.18 -16.26
CA ALA A 295 -11.45 30.16 -15.74
C ALA A 295 -12.39 30.83 -14.73
N GLU A 296 -13.67 30.71 -14.98
CA GLU A 296 -14.74 31.14 -14.09
C GLU A 296 -14.53 30.55 -12.68
N SER A 297 -14.79 31.36 -11.68
CA SER A 297 -14.57 31.06 -10.27
C SER A 297 -15.30 29.78 -9.82
N TYR A 298 -14.56 28.69 -9.65
CA TYR A 298 -15.02 27.56 -8.86
C TYR A 298 -14.98 27.93 -7.37
N PRO A 299 -16.01 27.66 -6.59
CA PRO A 299 -16.00 27.98 -5.17
C PRO A 299 -14.96 27.12 -4.44
N GLN A 300 -13.94 27.77 -3.87
CA GLN A 300 -12.82 27.13 -3.15
C GLN A 300 -13.25 26.20 -1.98
N LYS A 301 -14.50 26.33 -1.50
CA LYS A 301 -15.06 25.47 -0.45
C LYS A 301 -15.33 24.02 -0.89
N GLU A 302 -15.69 23.77 -2.15
CA GLU A 302 -15.98 22.41 -2.64
C GLU A 302 -14.69 21.60 -2.87
N ALA A 303 -13.62 22.20 -3.39
CA ALA A 303 -12.35 21.53 -3.61
C ALA A 303 -11.66 21.10 -2.30
N ALA A 304 -11.88 21.80 -1.20
CA ALA A 304 -11.38 21.40 0.13
C ALA A 304 -12.17 20.20 0.71
N SER A 305 -13.47 20.07 0.39
CA SER A 305 -14.31 18.97 0.89
C SER A 305 -13.99 17.64 0.23
N GLU A 306 -13.54 17.63 -1.03
CA GLU A 306 -13.17 16.40 -1.74
C GLU A 306 -11.89 15.73 -1.23
N ARG A 307 -11.03 16.48 -0.52
CA ARG A 307 -9.77 15.98 0.04
C ARG A 307 -9.88 15.56 1.51
N ILE A 308 -10.99 15.84 2.17
CA ILE A 308 -11.25 15.48 3.55
C ILE A 308 -12.30 14.38 3.55
N LEU A 309 -11.88 13.16 3.86
CA LEU A 309 -12.70 11.96 3.81
C LEU A 309 -13.07 11.55 5.24
N PRO A 310 -14.36 11.53 5.59
CA PRO A 310 -14.77 11.06 6.91
C PRO A 310 -14.44 9.56 7.04
N GLN A 311 -13.90 9.19 8.20
CA GLN A 311 -13.66 7.79 8.52
C GLN A 311 -14.92 7.14 9.11
N LYS A 312 -14.94 5.81 9.20
CA LYS A 312 -16.02 5.09 9.91
C LYS A 312 -16.02 5.37 11.42
N GLN A 313 -14.86 5.73 11.98
CA GLN A 313 -14.73 6.20 13.35
C GLN A 313 -15.24 7.64 13.44
N GLN A 314 -16.19 7.86 14.35
CA GLN A 314 -16.84 9.16 14.49
C GLN A 314 -15.83 10.26 14.85
N GLY A 315 -15.89 11.38 14.14
CA GLY A 315 -15.04 12.55 14.40
C GLY A 315 -13.62 12.43 13.83
N LEU A 316 -13.27 11.31 13.17
CA LEU A 316 -11.97 11.14 12.51
C LEU A 316 -12.09 11.31 10.99
N TYR A 317 -11.03 11.83 10.40
CA TYR A 317 -10.96 12.13 8.98
C TYR A 317 -9.62 11.69 8.39
N ALA A 318 -9.64 11.30 7.12
CA ALA A 318 -8.44 11.17 6.30
C ALA A 318 -8.31 12.41 5.40
N VAL A 319 -7.09 12.90 5.23
CA VAL A 319 -6.78 14.01 4.32
C VAL A 319 -5.95 13.49 3.16
N ALA A 320 -6.46 13.64 1.94
CA ALA A 320 -5.79 13.21 0.73
C ALA A 320 -4.87 14.31 0.17
N TYR A 321 -3.61 13.94 -0.12
CA TYR A 321 -2.64 14.77 -0.83
C TYR A 321 -2.27 14.09 -2.16
N HIS A 322 -2.55 14.75 -3.28
CA HIS A 322 -2.33 14.21 -4.62
C HIS A 322 -1.11 14.89 -5.29
N PRO A 323 0.08 14.32 -5.19
CA PRO A 323 1.25 14.83 -5.90
C PRO A 323 1.15 14.50 -7.40
N ILE A 324 1.60 15.41 -8.25
CA ILE A 324 1.57 15.22 -9.71
C ILE A 324 2.52 14.07 -10.09
N GLY A 325 1.97 12.99 -10.67
CA GLY A 325 2.74 11.82 -11.11
C GLY A 325 3.52 11.16 -9.99
N GLY A 326 3.02 11.19 -8.76
CA GLY A 326 3.66 10.61 -7.59
C GLY A 326 4.93 11.32 -7.11
N ILE A 327 5.33 12.44 -7.73
CA ILE A 327 6.52 13.20 -7.33
C ILE A 327 6.17 14.11 -6.16
N VAL A 328 6.63 13.74 -4.96
CA VAL A 328 6.42 14.52 -3.74
C VAL A 328 7.58 15.49 -3.55
N PRO A 329 7.32 16.81 -3.46
CA PRO A 329 8.34 17.77 -3.04
C PRO A 329 8.95 17.33 -1.70
N VAL A 330 10.27 17.20 -1.65
CA VAL A 330 10.96 16.61 -0.47
C VAL A 330 10.63 17.30 0.84
N LYS A 331 10.43 18.63 0.83
CA LYS A 331 10.00 19.41 2.00
C LYS A 331 8.65 18.99 2.57
N LYS A 332 7.76 18.41 1.74
CA LYS A 332 6.43 17.97 2.19
C LYS A 332 6.50 16.82 3.18
N PHE A 333 7.52 15.97 3.11
CA PHE A 333 7.71 14.91 4.13
C PHE A 333 7.89 15.51 5.53
N GLY A 334 8.73 16.55 5.66
CA GLY A 334 8.92 17.26 6.93
C GLY A 334 7.68 18.04 7.36
N GLU A 335 6.98 18.69 6.44
CA GLU A 335 5.72 19.39 6.73
C GLU A 335 4.65 18.42 7.27
N ILE A 336 4.44 17.28 6.60
CA ILE A 336 3.49 16.25 7.04
C ILE A 336 3.91 15.68 8.40
N TYR A 337 5.19 15.34 8.57
CA TYR A 337 5.69 14.84 9.85
C TYR A 337 5.42 15.83 10.99
N ASN A 338 5.69 17.11 10.80
CA ASN A 338 5.47 18.14 11.82
C ASN A 338 3.99 18.32 12.19
N ILE A 339 3.08 18.05 11.25
CA ILE A 339 1.64 18.09 11.52
C ILE A 339 1.21 16.90 12.39
N ILE A 340 1.67 15.69 12.06
CA ILE A 340 1.11 14.46 12.67
C ILE A 340 1.90 13.93 13.87
N LYS A 341 3.15 14.38 14.09
CA LYS A 341 4.05 13.81 15.10
C LYS A 341 3.46 13.78 16.52
N ASP A 342 2.68 14.80 16.87
CA ASP A 342 2.08 14.98 18.19
C ASP A 342 0.60 14.54 18.25
N ILE A 343 0.04 14.04 17.12
CA ILE A 343 -1.34 13.53 17.07
C ILE A 343 -1.28 12.02 17.31
N GLU A 344 -1.90 11.56 18.40
CA GLU A 344 -2.01 10.14 18.71
C GLU A 344 -2.69 9.40 17.53
N ASP A 345 -2.27 8.18 17.24
CA ASP A 345 -2.80 7.31 16.18
C ASP A 345 -2.77 7.87 14.73
N ALA A 346 -2.22 9.07 14.51
CA ALA A 346 -2.06 9.56 13.15
C ALA A 346 -0.96 8.80 12.40
N GLU A 347 -1.25 8.42 11.17
CA GLU A 347 -0.31 7.77 10.27
C GLU A 347 -0.50 8.24 8.83
N VAL A 348 0.47 7.97 7.97
CA VAL A 348 0.37 8.24 6.54
C VAL A 348 0.14 6.92 5.79
N ARG A 349 -0.74 6.94 4.80
CA ARG A 349 -1.00 5.83 3.89
C ARG A 349 -0.73 6.25 2.46
N ILE A 350 0.11 5.51 1.76
CA ILE A 350 0.35 5.71 0.33
C ILE A 350 -0.71 4.94 -0.44
N ALA A 351 -1.37 5.61 -1.39
CA ALA A 351 -2.37 4.98 -2.23
C ALA A 351 -1.78 4.39 -3.54
N PRO A 352 -2.47 3.41 -4.17
CA PRO A 352 -2.04 2.82 -5.45
C PRO A 352 -2.11 3.77 -6.64
N ASP A 353 -2.81 4.87 -6.52
CA ASP A 353 -2.91 5.97 -7.49
C ASP A 353 -1.84 7.07 -7.27
N GLU A 354 -0.88 6.80 -6.38
CA GLU A 354 0.23 7.72 -6.05
C GLU A 354 -0.21 8.93 -5.19
N THR A 355 -1.30 8.75 -4.41
CA THR A 355 -1.77 9.71 -3.39
C THR A 355 -1.16 9.41 -2.02
#